data_0ef982f2f6344ffbfc4da1f32d91408d
#
_entry.id   0ef982f2f6344ffbfc4da1f32d91408d
#
_cell.length_a   1.000
_cell.length_b   1.000
_cell.length_c   1.000
_cell.angle_alpha   90.00
_cell.angle_beta   90.00
_cell.angle_gamma   90.00
#
_symmetry.space_group_name_H-M   'P 1'
#
loop_
_entity.id
_entity.type
_entity.pdbx_description
1 polymer ?
#
loop_
_entity_poly.entity_id
_entity_poly.type
_entity_poly.pdbx_seq_one_letter_code
_entity_poly.pdbx_strand_id
1 'polypeptide(L)'
;MNPPRAPRLAGRFGAEWLLVPRAEDIRWLTGFSGSTATALVAQDGRVVLLVDGRYVERAADEAGEAGHDVEVVRTRGGAAVIADVAARVGDSDVSVDPHAVTAAFMDELCASVRVVRGQCPVAVLRRVKDGTELALIERAAAIADEALQGVVADGLAGRTEAEVRLRLDSEMLRLGADGMSFPTIVASGPNGARPHHEPSRREITDGDMVVIDMGAEVGGYRSDMTRTVSVGTVAPALAGMHAIVAEAQAAGLAAVRAGVAGSGVDGAVRAVYREHGVEHEYLHGTVHGVGLVIHESPIMGPNCSEVLSAGEVVTVEPGLYRKGVGGVRIEDLVEVTATGCRILTLTPKELSCPPSARTT
;
A
#
# COMPACT_ATOMS: atom_id res chain seq x y z
N MET A 1 -19.05 -11.06 -12.12
CA MET A 1 -18.78 -11.82 -10.87
C MET A 1 -17.34 -12.25 -10.91
N ASN A 2 -16.57 -11.91 -9.88
CA ASN A 2 -15.19 -12.41 -9.76
C ASN A 2 -15.22 -13.93 -9.57
N PRO A 3 -14.24 -14.68 -10.12
CA PRO A 3 -14.14 -16.10 -9.86
C PRO A 3 -13.90 -16.33 -8.36
N PRO A 4 -14.46 -17.40 -7.78
CA PRO A 4 -14.28 -17.71 -6.38
C PRO A 4 -12.78 -17.85 -6.04
N ARG A 5 -12.34 -17.17 -4.99
CA ARG A 5 -10.90 -17.05 -4.64
C ARG A 5 -10.39 -18.26 -3.85
N ALA A 6 -11.24 -18.83 -2.98
CA ALA A 6 -10.86 -19.96 -2.14
C ALA A 6 -10.41 -21.22 -2.92
N PRO A 7 -11.05 -21.63 -4.04
CA PRO A 7 -10.56 -22.73 -4.85
C PRO A 7 -9.15 -22.55 -5.41
N ARG A 8 -8.66 -21.29 -5.55
CA ARG A 8 -7.29 -21.01 -5.99
C ARG A 8 -6.23 -21.41 -4.97
N LEU A 9 -6.64 -21.69 -3.72
CA LEU A 9 -5.75 -22.12 -2.63
C LEU A 9 -5.53 -23.63 -2.60
N ALA A 10 -6.37 -24.42 -3.28
CA ALA A 10 -6.26 -25.88 -3.31
C ALA A 10 -4.85 -26.34 -3.72
N GLY A 11 -4.25 -27.25 -2.94
CA GLY A 11 -2.91 -27.77 -3.16
C GLY A 11 -1.76 -26.79 -2.85
N ARG A 12 -2.05 -25.59 -2.31
CA ARG A 12 -1.04 -24.57 -2.00
C ARG A 12 -0.63 -24.52 -0.53
N PHE A 13 -1.22 -25.35 0.32
CA PHE A 13 -0.86 -25.51 1.74
C PHE A 13 -0.85 -26.98 2.13
N GLY A 14 0.00 -27.36 3.08
CA GLY A 14 0.35 -28.74 3.37
C GLY A 14 -0.52 -29.43 4.46
N ALA A 15 -1.81 -29.08 4.56
CA ALA A 15 -2.74 -29.61 5.54
C ALA A 15 -4.15 -29.70 4.96
N GLU A 16 -5.13 -30.29 5.67
CA GLU A 16 -6.53 -30.32 5.24
C GLU A 16 -7.19 -28.94 5.37
N TRP A 17 -6.75 -28.14 6.34
CA TRP A 17 -7.25 -26.79 6.60
C TRP A 17 -6.12 -25.76 6.60
N LEU A 18 -6.42 -24.55 6.14
CA LEU A 18 -5.57 -23.35 6.27
C LEU A 18 -6.25 -22.39 7.24
N LEU A 19 -5.52 -21.95 8.27
CA LEU A 19 -5.96 -20.87 9.15
C LEU A 19 -5.48 -19.53 8.60
N VAL A 20 -6.40 -18.59 8.41
CA VAL A 20 -6.16 -17.25 7.87
C VAL A 20 -6.60 -16.22 8.91
N PRO A 21 -5.66 -15.60 9.65
CA PRO A 21 -5.97 -14.68 10.74
C PRO A 21 -5.89 -13.21 10.35
N ARG A 22 -5.23 -12.84 9.23
CA ARG A 22 -5.01 -11.45 8.82
C ARG A 22 -6.25 -10.87 8.18
N ALA A 23 -6.65 -9.67 8.61
CA ALA A 23 -7.87 -9.00 8.15
C ALA A 23 -7.87 -8.77 6.62
N GLU A 24 -6.75 -8.36 6.05
CA GLU A 24 -6.60 -8.16 4.61
C GLU A 24 -6.74 -9.47 3.80
N ASP A 25 -6.24 -10.59 4.33
CA ASP A 25 -6.37 -11.90 3.70
C ASP A 25 -7.81 -12.41 3.78
N ILE A 26 -8.46 -12.20 4.93
CA ILE A 26 -9.89 -12.51 5.14
C ILE A 26 -10.74 -11.67 4.19
N ARG A 27 -10.49 -10.36 4.10
CA ARG A 27 -11.20 -9.47 3.19
C ARG A 27 -11.06 -9.93 1.74
N TRP A 28 -9.86 -10.28 1.32
CA TRP A 28 -9.63 -10.80 -0.02
C TRP A 28 -10.41 -12.09 -0.28
N LEU A 29 -10.43 -13.01 0.68
CA LEU A 29 -11.11 -14.31 0.56
C LEU A 29 -12.63 -14.23 0.58
N THR A 30 -13.19 -13.33 1.39
CA THR A 30 -14.60 -13.36 1.79
C THR A 30 -15.36 -12.08 1.50
N GLY A 31 -14.68 -10.98 1.21
CA GLY A 31 -15.25 -9.63 1.16
C GLY A 31 -15.43 -8.98 2.53
N PHE A 32 -15.35 -9.73 3.64
CA PHE A 32 -15.59 -9.22 4.99
C PHE A 32 -14.58 -8.14 5.39
N SER A 33 -15.09 -6.97 5.78
CA SER A 33 -14.31 -5.77 6.10
C SER A 33 -14.24 -5.45 7.61
N GLY A 34 -14.81 -6.29 8.47
CA GLY A 34 -14.79 -6.08 9.91
C GLY A 34 -13.42 -6.32 10.55
N SER A 35 -13.21 -5.75 11.73
CA SER A 35 -11.89 -5.71 12.40
C SER A 35 -11.50 -6.99 13.14
N THR A 36 -12.43 -7.94 13.32
CA THR A 36 -12.19 -9.13 14.14
C THR A 36 -12.82 -10.35 13.51
N ALA A 37 -11.99 -11.20 12.94
CA ALA A 37 -12.37 -12.49 12.37
C ALA A 37 -11.17 -13.45 12.30
N THR A 38 -11.47 -14.71 12.08
CA THR A 38 -10.50 -15.76 11.67
C THR A 38 -11.16 -16.60 10.61
N ALA A 39 -10.51 -16.85 9.49
CA ALA A 39 -11.04 -17.75 8.48
C ALA A 39 -10.32 -19.10 8.50
N LEU A 40 -11.07 -20.16 8.22
CA LEU A 40 -10.58 -21.49 7.90
C LEU A 40 -10.94 -21.81 6.46
N VAL A 41 -9.96 -22.27 5.68
CA VAL A 41 -10.15 -22.67 4.28
C VAL A 41 -9.79 -24.14 4.15
N ALA A 42 -10.74 -24.96 3.69
CA ALA A 42 -10.49 -26.37 3.41
C ALA A 42 -9.88 -26.57 2.01
N GLN A 43 -9.23 -27.72 1.78
CA GLN A 43 -8.65 -28.06 0.48
C GLN A 43 -9.69 -28.12 -0.66
N ASP A 44 -10.96 -28.38 -0.34
CA ASP A 44 -12.07 -28.40 -1.29
C ASP A 44 -12.62 -26.99 -1.62
N GLY A 45 -12.05 -25.94 -1.01
CA GLY A 45 -12.44 -24.54 -1.22
C GLY A 45 -13.57 -24.04 -0.31
N ARG A 46 -14.07 -24.85 0.63
CA ARG A 46 -15.01 -24.34 1.66
C ARG A 46 -14.31 -23.32 2.55
N VAL A 47 -15.03 -22.24 2.86
CA VAL A 47 -14.57 -21.20 3.75
C VAL A 47 -15.48 -21.09 4.96
N VAL A 48 -14.89 -21.13 6.16
CA VAL A 48 -15.58 -20.88 7.42
C VAL A 48 -15.02 -19.59 8.02
N LEU A 49 -15.88 -18.61 8.25
CA LEU A 49 -15.51 -17.32 8.81
C LEU A 49 -16.01 -17.23 10.26
N LEU A 50 -15.09 -17.30 11.20
CA LEU A 50 -15.33 -17.15 12.63
C LEU A 50 -15.34 -15.66 12.98
N VAL A 51 -16.49 -15.13 13.40
CA VAL A 51 -16.66 -13.72 13.77
C VAL A 51 -17.34 -13.60 15.15
N ASP A 52 -17.11 -12.51 15.86
CA ASP A 52 -17.87 -12.24 17.07
C ASP A 52 -19.33 -11.83 16.77
N GLY A 53 -20.18 -11.87 17.80
CA GLY A 53 -21.60 -11.64 17.63
C GLY A 53 -22.01 -10.29 17.05
N ARG A 54 -21.11 -9.29 17.03
CA ARG A 54 -21.35 -7.96 16.45
C ARG A 54 -21.29 -7.99 14.91
N TYR A 55 -20.64 -8.99 14.34
CA TYR A 55 -20.30 -9.06 12.92
C TYR A 55 -21.05 -10.15 12.15
N VAL A 56 -21.89 -10.98 12.78
CA VAL A 56 -22.51 -12.16 12.10
C VAL A 56 -23.34 -11.73 10.89
N GLU A 57 -24.25 -10.76 11.05
CA GLU A 57 -25.11 -10.27 9.96
C GLU A 57 -24.25 -9.59 8.87
N ARG A 58 -23.38 -8.66 9.27
CA ARG A 58 -22.49 -7.94 8.36
C ARG A 58 -21.60 -8.88 7.55
N ALA A 59 -21.04 -9.92 8.17
CA ALA A 59 -20.19 -10.89 7.49
C ALA A 59 -20.97 -11.71 6.44
N ALA A 60 -22.21 -12.06 6.71
CA ALA A 60 -23.07 -12.77 5.77
C ALA A 60 -23.46 -11.87 4.58
N ASP A 61 -23.81 -10.61 4.84
CA ASP A 61 -24.18 -9.63 3.83
C ASP A 61 -23.00 -9.34 2.90
N GLU A 62 -21.83 -8.93 3.46
CA GLU A 62 -20.64 -8.59 2.69
C GLU A 62 -20.11 -9.77 1.86
N ALA A 63 -20.15 -11.01 2.40
CA ALA A 63 -19.74 -12.20 1.65
C ALA A 63 -20.72 -12.50 0.50
N GLY A 64 -22.02 -12.34 0.74
CA GLY A 64 -23.06 -12.50 -0.29
C GLY A 64 -22.92 -11.46 -1.41
N GLU A 65 -22.72 -10.20 -1.07
CA GLU A 65 -22.49 -9.11 -2.04
C GLU A 65 -21.24 -9.34 -2.88
N ALA A 66 -20.16 -9.84 -2.24
CA ALA A 66 -18.92 -10.20 -2.94
C ALA A 66 -19.04 -11.47 -3.80
N GLY A 67 -20.14 -12.21 -3.68
CA GLY A 67 -20.37 -13.46 -4.40
C GLY A 67 -19.55 -14.64 -3.90
N HIS A 68 -19.14 -14.62 -2.63
CA HIS A 68 -18.40 -15.69 -1.99
C HIS A 68 -19.32 -16.60 -1.17
N ASP A 69 -19.14 -17.92 -1.34
CA ASP A 69 -19.82 -18.93 -0.51
C ASP A 69 -19.02 -19.14 0.77
N VAL A 70 -19.51 -18.56 1.88
CA VAL A 70 -18.84 -18.52 3.17
C VAL A 70 -19.78 -18.94 4.28
N GLU A 71 -19.41 -19.95 5.06
CA GLU A 71 -20.10 -20.31 6.28
C GLU A 71 -19.71 -19.37 7.41
N VAL A 72 -20.62 -18.50 7.84
CA VAL A 72 -20.38 -17.57 8.95
C VAL A 72 -20.72 -18.23 10.28
N VAL A 73 -19.75 -18.30 11.18
CA VAL A 73 -19.89 -18.94 12.49
C VAL A 73 -19.61 -17.91 13.60
N ARG A 74 -20.54 -17.81 14.55
CA ARG A 74 -20.37 -16.95 15.70
C ARG A 74 -19.39 -17.55 16.71
N THR A 75 -18.33 -16.79 17.03
CA THR A 75 -17.41 -17.08 18.13
C THR A 75 -17.57 -16.06 19.29
N ARG A 76 -17.05 -16.39 20.46
CA ARG A 76 -16.96 -15.45 21.58
C ARG A 76 -15.69 -14.59 21.55
N GLY A 77 -14.80 -14.83 20.57
CA GLY A 77 -13.50 -14.16 20.44
C GLY A 77 -12.45 -14.66 21.47
N GLY A 78 -11.25 -14.10 21.40
CA GLY A 78 -10.14 -14.47 22.28
C GLY A 78 -9.81 -15.97 22.24
N ALA A 79 -9.59 -16.61 23.37
CA ALA A 79 -9.28 -18.03 23.48
C ALA A 79 -10.41 -18.94 22.95
N ALA A 80 -11.67 -18.45 22.89
CA ALA A 80 -12.77 -19.24 22.34
C ALA A 80 -12.60 -19.52 20.83
N VAL A 81 -11.89 -18.69 20.09
CA VAL A 81 -11.59 -18.91 18.67
C VAL A 81 -10.84 -20.22 18.46
N ILE A 82 -9.90 -20.54 19.36
CA ILE A 82 -9.11 -21.79 19.27
C ILE A 82 -10.00 -23.02 19.51
N ALA A 83 -10.93 -22.95 20.48
CA ALA A 83 -11.86 -24.02 20.72
C ALA A 83 -12.83 -24.22 19.54
N ASP A 84 -13.30 -23.12 18.91
CA ASP A 84 -14.16 -23.16 17.73
C ASP A 84 -13.41 -23.73 16.51
N VAL A 85 -12.10 -23.35 16.33
CA VAL A 85 -11.21 -23.97 15.33
C VAL A 85 -11.08 -25.46 15.57
N ALA A 86 -10.74 -25.89 16.81
CA ALA A 86 -10.57 -27.29 17.16
C ALA A 86 -11.86 -28.12 16.91
N ALA A 87 -13.03 -27.56 17.31
CA ALA A 87 -14.31 -28.21 17.06
C ALA A 87 -14.62 -28.37 15.55
N ARG A 88 -14.14 -27.46 14.71
CA ARG A 88 -14.36 -27.47 13.26
C ARG A 88 -13.44 -28.43 12.53
N VAL A 89 -12.16 -28.45 12.89
CA VAL A 89 -11.15 -29.23 12.17
C VAL A 89 -11.04 -30.67 12.67
N GLY A 90 -11.44 -30.95 13.92
CA GLY A 90 -11.37 -32.28 14.53
C GLY A 90 -9.92 -32.79 14.56
N ASP A 91 -9.70 -34.01 14.05
CA ASP A 91 -8.39 -34.64 13.96
C ASP A 91 -7.58 -34.24 12.71
N SER A 92 -8.07 -33.30 11.91
CA SER A 92 -7.37 -32.84 10.70
C SER A 92 -6.19 -31.93 11.03
N ASP A 93 -5.22 -31.89 10.13
CA ASP A 93 -4.08 -30.96 10.22
C ASP A 93 -4.49 -29.54 9.79
N VAL A 94 -3.93 -28.53 10.46
CA VAL A 94 -4.15 -27.12 10.16
C VAL A 94 -2.87 -26.44 9.77
N SER A 95 -2.79 -25.92 8.55
CA SER A 95 -1.66 -25.09 8.11
C SER A 95 -1.78 -23.68 8.70
N VAL A 96 -0.70 -23.18 9.29
CA VAL A 96 -0.66 -21.86 9.92
C VAL A 96 0.63 -21.16 9.56
N ASP A 97 0.53 -19.91 9.14
CA ASP A 97 1.69 -19.04 8.96
C ASP A 97 2.15 -18.49 10.33
N PRO A 98 3.35 -18.88 10.82
CA PRO A 98 3.85 -18.44 12.12
C PRO A 98 4.09 -16.92 12.18
N HIS A 99 4.23 -16.25 11.03
CA HIS A 99 4.37 -14.79 10.97
C HIS A 99 3.04 -14.04 11.02
N ALA A 100 1.92 -14.77 10.94
CA ALA A 100 0.58 -14.17 10.93
C ALA A 100 -0.12 -14.23 12.29
N VAL A 101 0.45 -14.92 13.27
CA VAL A 101 -0.11 -15.09 14.61
C VAL A 101 0.92 -14.75 15.69
N THR A 102 0.44 -14.46 16.89
CA THR A 102 1.34 -14.28 18.05
C THR A 102 1.88 -15.62 18.55
N ALA A 103 3.03 -15.63 19.21
CA ALA A 103 3.59 -16.85 19.82
C ALA A 103 2.58 -17.49 20.79
N ALA A 104 1.92 -16.70 21.65
CA ALA A 104 0.93 -17.21 22.58
C ALA A 104 -0.25 -17.89 21.86
N PHE A 105 -0.77 -17.30 20.80
CA PHE A 105 -1.83 -17.93 19.99
C PHE A 105 -1.35 -19.25 19.37
N MET A 106 -0.14 -19.28 18.84
CA MET A 106 0.45 -20.50 18.27
C MET A 106 0.59 -21.62 19.32
N ASP A 107 1.06 -21.30 20.52
CA ASP A 107 1.25 -22.27 21.60
C ASP A 107 -0.10 -22.86 22.05
N GLU A 108 -1.11 -22.03 22.24
CA GLU A 108 -2.46 -22.45 22.59
C GLU A 108 -3.10 -23.30 21.46
N LEU A 109 -2.89 -22.89 20.20
CA LEU A 109 -3.41 -23.65 19.05
C LEU A 109 -2.75 -25.03 18.94
N CYS A 110 -1.43 -25.12 19.08
CA CYS A 110 -0.69 -26.40 19.07
C CYS A 110 -1.11 -27.34 20.21
N ALA A 111 -1.59 -26.82 21.32
CA ALA A 111 -2.15 -27.65 22.41
C ALA A 111 -3.53 -28.23 22.08
N SER A 112 -4.24 -27.67 21.10
CA SER A 112 -5.63 -28.00 20.77
C SER A 112 -5.81 -28.72 19.44
N VAL A 113 -4.94 -28.48 18.45
CA VAL A 113 -4.99 -29.08 17.11
C VAL A 113 -3.61 -29.43 16.59
N ARG A 114 -3.56 -30.30 15.56
CA ARG A 114 -2.30 -30.60 14.86
C ARG A 114 -1.96 -29.48 13.88
N VAL A 115 -0.85 -28.78 14.15
CA VAL A 115 -0.42 -27.63 13.35
C VAL A 115 0.72 -28.00 12.41
N VAL A 116 0.53 -27.67 11.12
CA VAL A 116 1.58 -27.67 10.09
C VAL A 116 2.01 -26.23 9.87
N ARG A 117 3.27 -25.90 10.15
CA ARG A 117 3.78 -24.54 9.92
C ARG A 117 4.09 -24.34 8.44
N GLY A 118 3.57 -23.26 7.84
CA GLY A 118 3.79 -22.92 6.45
C GLY A 118 3.41 -21.48 6.15
N GLN A 119 3.87 -20.93 5.05
CA GLN A 119 3.47 -19.60 4.61
C GLN A 119 2.00 -19.60 4.17
N CYS A 120 1.28 -18.52 4.47
CA CYS A 120 -0.08 -18.32 3.99
C CYS A 120 -0.06 -17.99 2.48
N PRO A 121 -0.63 -18.84 1.61
CA PRO A 121 -0.60 -18.62 0.17
C PRO A 121 -1.52 -17.46 -0.29
N VAL A 122 -2.39 -16.95 0.58
CA VAL A 122 -3.31 -15.84 0.25
C VAL A 122 -2.52 -14.58 -0.12
N ALA A 123 -1.52 -14.22 0.68
CA ALA A 123 -0.67 -13.05 0.41
C ALA A 123 0.02 -13.13 -0.96
N VAL A 124 0.45 -14.32 -1.38
CA VAL A 124 1.05 -14.56 -2.71
C VAL A 124 0.01 -14.36 -3.82
N LEU A 125 -1.21 -14.85 -3.63
CA LEU A 125 -2.28 -14.70 -4.62
C LEU A 125 -2.78 -13.26 -4.76
N ARG A 126 -2.73 -12.47 -3.68
CA ARG A 126 -3.11 -11.04 -3.66
C ARG A 126 -2.15 -10.16 -4.45
N ARG A 127 -0.91 -10.60 -4.69
CA ARG A 127 0.08 -9.82 -5.46
C ARG A 127 -0.45 -9.45 -6.84
N VAL A 128 -1.07 -10.41 -7.54
CA VAL A 128 -1.62 -10.22 -8.88
C VAL A 128 -3.09 -9.80 -8.76
N LYS A 129 -3.39 -8.55 -9.09
CA LYS A 129 -4.73 -7.96 -8.98
C LYS A 129 -5.62 -8.41 -10.12
N ASP A 130 -6.87 -8.74 -9.80
CA ASP A 130 -7.90 -8.92 -10.83
C ASP A 130 -8.47 -7.56 -11.28
N GLY A 131 -9.30 -7.58 -12.32
CA GLY A 131 -9.84 -6.33 -12.90
C GLY A 131 -10.70 -5.52 -11.92
N THR A 132 -11.36 -6.15 -10.94
CA THR A 132 -12.15 -5.43 -9.93
C THR A 132 -11.25 -4.79 -8.88
N GLU A 133 -10.23 -5.50 -8.43
CA GLU A 133 -9.22 -4.98 -7.51
C GLU A 133 -8.49 -3.79 -8.13
N LEU A 134 -8.10 -3.92 -9.39
CA LEU A 134 -7.43 -2.86 -10.14
C LEU A 134 -8.31 -1.62 -10.30
N ALA A 135 -9.61 -1.79 -10.60
CA ALA A 135 -10.54 -0.66 -10.71
C ALA A 135 -10.71 0.11 -9.39
N LEU A 136 -10.64 -0.56 -8.23
CA LEU A 136 -10.66 0.10 -6.92
C LEU A 136 -9.37 0.89 -6.66
N ILE A 137 -8.21 0.34 -7.02
CA ILE A 137 -6.92 1.04 -6.92
C ILE A 137 -6.90 2.26 -7.86
N GLU A 138 -7.36 2.13 -9.10
CA GLU A 138 -7.49 3.24 -10.05
C GLU A 138 -8.41 4.36 -9.52
N ARG A 139 -9.52 3.98 -8.90
CA ARG A 139 -10.42 4.95 -8.27
C ARG A 139 -9.74 5.66 -7.09
N ALA A 140 -9.01 4.94 -6.25
CA ALA A 140 -8.24 5.52 -5.14
C ALA A 140 -7.16 6.49 -5.66
N ALA A 141 -6.41 6.09 -6.71
CA ALA A 141 -5.40 6.94 -7.35
C ALA A 141 -6.03 8.22 -7.95
N ALA A 142 -7.15 8.11 -8.65
CA ALA A 142 -7.83 9.26 -9.24
C ALA A 142 -8.33 10.26 -8.17
N ILE A 143 -8.80 9.77 -7.02
CA ILE A 143 -9.18 10.63 -5.88
C ILE A 143 -7.96 11.38 -5.34
N ALA A 144 -6.82 10.70 -5.15
CA ALA A 144 -5.60 11.33 -4.67
C ALA A 144 -5.07 12.37 -5.67
N ASP A 145 -5.11 12.06 -6.97
CA ASP A 145 -4.74 12.99 -8.05
C ASP A 145 -5.59 14.26 -8.02
N GLU A 146 -6.92 14.13 -7.96
CA GLU A 146 -7.84 15.26 -7.95
C GLU A 146 -7.68 16.12 -6.69
N ALA A 147 -7.53 15.49 -5.52
CA ALA A 147 -7.32 16.16 -4.25
C ALA A 147 -6.03 16.99 -4.25
N LEU A 148 -4.91 16.40 -4.71
CA LEU A 148 -3.63 17.10 -4.76
C LEU A 148 -3.68 18.29 -5.72
N GLN A 149 -4.19 18.10 -6.94
CA GLN A 149 -4.29 19.16 -7.93
C GLN A 149 -5.14 20.33 -7.43
N GLY A 150 -6.29 20.05 -6.78
CA GLY A 150 -7.15 21.07 -6.19
C GLY A 150 -6.45 21.86 -5.09
N VAL A 151 -5.78 21.18 -4.15
CA VAL A 151 -5.10 21.84 -3.03
C VAL A 151 -3.90 22.66 -3.49
N VAL A 152 -3.13 22.18 -4.48
CA VAL A 152 -2.01 22.93 -5.06
C VAL A 152 -2.48 24.15 -5.85
N ALA A 153 -3.58 24.04 -6.60
CA ALA A 153 -4.16 25.15 -7.33
C ALA A 153 -4.63 26.29 -6.41
N ASP A 154 -5.12 25.96 -5.20
CA ASP A 154 -5.51 26.93 -4.16
C ASP A 154 -4.30 27.61 -3.46
N GLY A 155 -3.08 27.16 -3.75
CA GLY A 155 -1.85 27.68 -3.19
C GLY A 155 -1.48 27.09 -1.82
N LEU A 156 -0.18 26.88 -1.62
CA LEU A 156 0.39 26.32 -0.38
C LEU A 156 1.03 27.38 0.52
N ALA A 157 1.52 28.47 -0.06
CA ALA A 157 2.24 29.51 0.66
C ALA A 157 1.38 30.16 1.77
N GLY A 158 1.98 30.40 2.95
CA GLY A 158 1.30 30.96 4.11
C GLY A 158 0.47 29.95 4.91
N ARG A 159 0.40 28.69 4.48
CA ARG A 159 -0.24 27.60 5.23
C ARG A 159 0.81 26.79 5.95
N THR A 160 0.44 26.19 7.06
CA THR A 160 1.29 25.20 7.73
C THR A 160 1.20 23.83 7.05
N GLU A 161 2.24 23.00 7.22
CA GLU A 161 2.23 21.61 6.76
C GLU A 161 0.99 20.85 7.27
N ALA A 162 0.63 21.05 8.55
CA ALA A 162 -0.53 20.42 9.17
C ALA A 162 -1.87 20.88 8.55
N GLU A 163 -2.00 22.16 8.17
CA GLU A 163 -3.20 22.66 7.48
C GLU A 163 -3.31 22.11 6.07
N VAL A 164 -2.19 22.01 5.33
CA VAL A 164 -2.17 21.39 4.00
C VAL A 164 -2.56 19.92 4.09
N ARG A 165 -2.00 19.15 5.04
CA ARG A 165 -2.41 17.77 5.28
C ARG A 165 -3.92 17.66 5.53
N LEU A 166 -4.45 18.46 6.46
CA LEU A 166 -5.87 18.42 6.79
C LEU A 166 -6.76 18.68 5.57
N ARG A 167 -6.35 19.59 4.70
CA ARG A 167 -7.08 19.88 3.45
C ARG A 167 -7.03 18.71 2.47
N LEU A 168 -5.86 18.09 2.27
CA LEU A 168 -5.70 16.92 1.41
C LEU A 168 -6.57 15.75 1.91
N ASP A 169 -6.49 15.43 3.20
CA ASP A 169 -7.26 14.37 3.82
C ASP A 169 -8.78 14.62 3.67
N SER A 170 -9.23 15.87 3.95
CA SER A 170 -10.63 16.25 3.83
C SER A 170 -11.13 16.21 2.38
N GLU A 171 -10.30 16.60 1.43
CA GLU A 171 -10.64 16.59 0.01
C GLU A 171 -10.76 15.17 -0.53
N MET A 172 -9.85 14.26 -0.15
CA MET A 172 -9.96 12.84 -0.52
C MET A 172 -11.28 12.23 -0.03
N LEU A 173 -11.67 12.50 1.24
CA LEU A 173 -12.95 12.04 1.78
C LEU A 173 -14.14 12.65 1.04
N ARG A 174 -14.10 13.95 0.71
CA ARG A 174 -15.14 14.62 -0.07
C ARG A 174 -15.32 14.02 -1.47
N LEU A 175 -14.23 13.58 -2.08
CA LEU A 175 -14.21 12.92 -3.40
C LEU A 175 -14.63 11.46 -3.36
N GLY A 176 -14.91 10.91 -2.16
CA GLY A 176 -15.48 9.59 -1.94
C GLY A 176 -14.46 8.51 -1.61
N ALA A 177 -13.33 8.86 -1.01
CA ALA A 177 -12.46 7.89 -0.35
C ALA A 177 -13.13 7.37 0.94
N ASP A 178 -12.91 6.10 1.27
CA ASP A 178 -13.31 5.50 2.54
C ASP A 178 -12.39 5.93 3.69
N GLY A 179 -11.15 6.30 3.35
CA GLY A 179 -10.11 6.75 4.27
C GLY A 179 -8.83 7.14 3.56
N MET A 180 -7.81 7.49 4.36
CA MET A 180 -6.45 7.67 3.84
C MET A 180 -5.76 6.31 3.76
N SER A 181 -4.96 6.13 2.72
CA SER A 181 -4.12 4.94 2.54
C SER A 181 -3.13 4.76 3.70
N PHE A 182 -2.57 5.87 4.15
CA PHE A 182 -1.64 6.02 5.28
C PHE A 182 -1.69 7.49 5.79
N PRO A 183 -1.02 7.84 6.90
CA PRO A 183 -0.92 9.22 7.35
C PRO A 183 -0.21 10.10 6.31
N THR A 184 -0.94 11.04 5.71
CA THR A 184 -0.42 11.94 4.68
C THR A 184 0.80 12.72 5.16
N ILE A 185 1.88 12.71 4.38
CA ILE A 185 3.12 13.44 4.62
C ILE A 185 3.07 14.78 3.87
N VAL A 186 3.38 15.86 4.58
CA VAL A 186 3.66 17.18 4.00
C VAL A 186 4.94 17.71 4.64
N ALA A 187 6.01 17.76 3.86
CA ALA A 187 7.34 18.11 4.35
C ALA A 187 7.93 19.27 3.54
N SER A 188 7.95 20.48 4.12
CA SER A 188 8.33 21.70 3.44
C SER A 188 9.77 22.15 3.77
N GLY A 189 10.47 22.68 2.78
CA GLY A 189 11.84 23.18 2.93
C GLY A 189 12.76 22.18 3.64
N PRO A 190 13.43 22.55 4.76
CA PRO A 190 14.34 21.66 5.47
C PRO A 190 13.72 20.36 6.00
N ASN A 191 12.40 20.34 6.24
CA ASN A 191 11.68 19.14 6.69
C ASN A 191 11.61 18.07 5.58
N GLY A 192 11.63 18.46 4.31
CA GLY A 192 11.70 17.57 3.16
C GLY A 192 12.92 16.63 3.18
N ALA A 193 13.96 16.94 3.97
CA ALA A 193 15.09 16.04 4.16
C ALA A 193 14.79 14.79 5.03
N ARG A 194 13.55 14.64 5.50
CA ARG A 194 13.09 13.51 6.32
C ARG A 194 12.04 12.72 5.54
N PRO A 195 12.34 11.52 5.03
CA PRO A 195 11.39 10.74 4.22
C PRO A 195 10.03 10.52 4.88
N HIS A 196 10.02 10.23 6.19
CA HIS A 196 8.80 10.00 7.00
C HIS A 196 8.55 11.17 7.97
N HIS A 197 8.52 12.40 7.44
CA HIS A 197 8.23 13.58 8.24
C HIS A 197 6.75 13.61 8.67
N GLU A 198 6.49 13.92 9.94
CA GLU A 198 5.15 14.21 10.42
C GLU A 198 4.84 15.70 10.20
N PRO A 199 3.72 16.04 9.49
CA PRO A 199 3.36 17.41 9.20
C PRO A 199 3.29 18.30 10.44
N SER A 200 4.08 19.36 10.45
CA SER A 200 4.30 20.25 11.59
C SER A 200 3.51 21.56 11.45
N ARG A 201 3.74 22.47 12.41
CA ARG A 201 3.24 23.86 12.34
C ARG A 201 4.17 24.78 11.54
N ARG A 202 5.19 24.25 10.85
CA ARG A 202 6.03 25.06 9.96
C ARG A 202 5.16 25.64 8.85
N GLU A 203 5.24 26.97 8.70
CA GLU A 203 4.61 27.68 7.60
C GLU A 203 5.41 27.45 6.31
N ILE A 204 4.72 27.15 5.23
CA ILE A 204 5.27 27.01 3.88
C ILE A 204 5.49 28.38 3.30
N THR A 205 6.70 28.64 2.83
CA THR A 205 7.13 29.95 2.36
C THR A 205 7.64 29.91 0.93
N ASP A 206 7.73 31.08 0.31
CA ASP A 206 8.34 31.23 -1.01
C ASP A 206 9.77 30.68 -1.03
N GLY A 207 10.10 29.91 -2.07
CA GLY A 207 11.39 29.22 -2.21
C GLY A 207 11.39 27.80 -1.64
N ASP A 208 10.35 27.36 -0.92
CA ASP A 208 10.26 25.99 -0.44
C ASP A 208 9.99 25.00 -1.59
N MET A 209 10.59 23.83 -1.51
CA MET A 209 10.04 22.61 -2.08
C MET A 209 9.27 21.85 -1.01
N VAL A 210 8.07 21.36 -1.38
CA VAL A 210 7.17 20.66 -0.47
C VAL A 210 6.97 19.24 -0.98
N VAL A 211 7.52 18.27 -0.27
CA VAL A 211 7.24 16.85 -0.53
C VAL A 211 5.86 16.55 0.04
N ILE A 212 4.94 16.12 -0.81
CA ILE A 212 3.59 15.68 -0.45
C ILE A 212 3.48 14.22 -0.87
N ASP A 213 3.27 13.35 0.12
CA ASP A 213 3.12 11.92 -0.05
C ASP A 213 1.78 11.51 0.56
N MET A 214 0.90 10.96 -0.28
CA MET A 214 -0.50 10.74 0.03
C MET A 214 -1.12 9.61 -0.79
N GLY A 215 -2.17 9.04 -0.25
CA GLY A 215 -2.98 8.06 -0.95
C GLY A 215 -4.37 7.94 -0.34
N ALA A 216 -5.34 7.54 -1.16
CA ALA A 216 -6.71 7.27 -0.76
C ALA A 216 -6.96 5.77 -0.59
N GLU A 217 -7.97 5.42 0.20
CA GLU A 217 -8.51 4.06 0.31
C GLU A 217 -9.92 4.02 -0.29
N VAL A 218 -10.18 3.05 -1.15
CA VAL A 218 -11.50 2.78 -1.74
C VAL A 218 -11.77 1.27 -1.72
N GLY A 219 -12.86 0.84 -1.11
CA GLY A 219 -13.19 -0.58 -0.98
C GLY A 219 -12.09 -1.38 -0.28
N GLY A 220 -11.26 -0.74 0.58
CA GLY A 220 -10.10 -1.30 1.26
C GLY A 220 -8.83 -1.35 0.42
N TYR A 221 -8.90 -1.06 -0.88
CA TYR A 221 -7.73 -0.95 -1.75
C TYR A 221 -7.14 0.44 -1.67
N ARG A 222 -5.82 0.52 -1.77
CA ARG A 222 -5.03 1.70 -1.48
C ARG A 222 -4.37 2.24 -2.73
N SER A 223 -4.20 3.55 -2.79
CA SER A 223 -3.27 4.21 -3.72
C SER A 223 -2.09 4.81 -2.96
N ASP A 224 -1.05 5.16 -3.72
CA ASP A 224 0.18 5.75 -3.22
C ASP A 224 0.77 6.70 -4.25
N MET A 225 1.12 7.90 -3.84
CA MET A 225 1.70 8.89 -4.73
C MET A 225 2.48 9.95 -3.97
N THR A 226 3.71 10.21 -4.38
CA THR A 226 4.46 11.38 -3.94
C THR A 226 4.66 12.38 -5.07
N ARG A 227 4.45 13.66 -4.77
CA ARG A 227 4.89 14.79 -5.61
C ARG A 227 5.66 15.80 -4.78
N THR A 228 6.66 16.41 -5.40
CA THR A 228 7.37 17.54 -4.81
C THR A 228 6.97 18.83 -5.52
N VAL A 229 6.30 19.70 -4.78
CA VAL A 229 5.74 20.97 -5.28
C VAL A 229 6.70 22.11 -4.99
N SER A 230 7.05 22.90 -6.02
CA SER A 230 7.81 24.15 -5.83
C SER A 230 6.86 25.31 -5.48
N VAL A 231 7.23 26.11 -4.47
CA VAL A 231 6.48 27.31 -4.07
C VAL A 231 7.25 28.54 -4.50
N GLY A 232 6.70 29.28 -5.46
CA GLY A 232 7.37 30.44 -6.06
C GLY A 232 8.71 30.08 -6.72
N THR A 233 9.75 30.84 -6.43
CA THR A 233 11.09 30.64 -7.04
C THR A 233 12.01 29.86 -6.10
N VAL A 234 12.30 28.61 -6.45
CA VAL A 234 13.19 27.75 -5.66
C VAL A 234 14.67 27.94 -6.03
N ALA A 235 15.56 27.62 -5.08
CA ALA A 235 16.99 27.68 -5.30
C ALA A 235 17.44 26.72 -6.42
N PRO A 236 18.42 27.08 -7.28
CA PRO A 236 18.89 26.22 -8.37
C PRO A 236 19.34 24.82 -7.92
N ALA A 237 19.90 24.71 -6.70
CA ALA A 237 20.30 23.42 -6.14
C ALA A 237 19.12 22.47 -5.90
N LEU A 238 17.96 22.97 -5.45
CA LEU A 238 16.73 22.20 -5.26
C LEU A 238 16.08 21.86 -6.60
N ALA A 239 16.07 22.80 -7.55
CA ALA A 239 15.59 22.53 -8.91
C ALA A 239 16.46 21.45 -9.60
N GLY A 240 17.78 21.48 -9.43
CA GLY A 240 18.69 20.45 -9.91
C GLY A 240 18.44 19.10 -9.25
N MET A 241 18.17 19.07 -7.95
CA MET A 241 17.80 17.84 -7.24
C MET A 241 16.50 17.24 -7.79
N HIS A 242 15.49 18.07 -8.06
CA HIS A 242 14.23 17.62 -8.67
C HIS A 242 14.45 16.99 -10.05
N ALA A 243 15.27 17.61 -10.90
CA ALA A 243 15.59 17.10 -12.22
C ALA A 243 16.26 15.71 -12.15
N ILE A 244 17.22 15.52 -11.23
CA ILE A 244 17.90 14.24 -11.03
C ILE A 244 16.92 13.15 -10.54
N VAL A 245 16.01 13.49 -9.61
CA VAL A 245 15.01 12.55 -9.11
C VAL A 245 14.01 12.18 -10.22
N ALA A 246 13.59 13.14 -11.04
CA ALA A 246 12.71 12.89 -12.19
C ALA A 246 13.36 11.97 -13.23
N GLU A 247 14.66 12.17 -13.52
CA GLU A 247 15.43 11.28 -14.39
C GLU A 247 15.54 9.87 -13.82
N ALA A 248 15.84 9.73 -12.54
CA ALA A 248 15.94 8.46 -11.85
C ALA A 248 14.59 7.71 -11.82
N GLN A 249 13.49 8.45 -11.61
CA GLN A 249 12.14 7.89 -11.63
C GLN A 249 11.74 7.41 -13.04
N ALA A 250 12.09 8.15 -14.08
CA ALA A 250 11.88 7.73 -15.46
C ALA A 250 12.66 6.45 -15.80
N ALA A 251 13.92 6.33 -15.33
CA ALA A 251 14.73 5.13 -15.50
C ALA A 251 14.12 3.93 -14.74
N GLY A 252 13.62 4.14 -13.52
CA GLY A 252 12.90 3.12 -12.75
C GLY A 252 11.67 2.61 -13.48
N LEU A 253 10.79 3.51 -13.94
CA LEU A 253 9.60 3.18 -14.71
C LEU A 253 9.92 2.38 -15.99
N ALA A 254 10.96 2.78 -16.72
CA ALA A 254 11.39 2.09 -17.93
C ALA A 254 11.90 0.65 -17.65
N ALA A 255 12.38 0.39 -16.44
CA ALA A 255 12.84 -0.93 -16.02
C ALA A 255 11.70 -1.86 -15.56
N VAL A 256 10.54 -1.32 -15.17
CA VAL A 256 9.41 -2.12 -14.66
C VAL A 256 8.77 -2.93 -15.80
N ARG A 257 8.79 -4.25 -15.69
CA ARG A 257 8.00 -5.20 -16.50
C ARG A 257 8.02 -6.58 -15.87
N ALA A 258 7.09 -7.44 -16.28
CA ALA A 258 7.09 -8.83 -15.83
C ALA A 258 8.42 -9.53 -16.16
N GLY A 259 8.89 -10.38 -15.25
CA GLY A 259 10.15 -11.11 -15.36
C GLY A 259 11.40 -10.34 -14.91
N VAL A 260 11.28 -9.07 -14.51
CA VAL A 260 12.39 -8.28 -13.94
C VAL A 260 12.49 -8.51 -12.45
N ALA A 261 13.70 -8.77 -11.95
CA ALA A 261 13.97 -8.83 -10.52
C ALA A 261 13.93 -7.42 -9.92
N GLY A 262 13.49 -7.30 -8.67
CA GLY A 262 13.40 -6.03 -7.97
C GLY A 262 14.71 -5.27 -7.86
N SER A 263 15.83 -5.97 -7.71
CA SER A 263 17.17 -5.39 -7.79
C SER A 263 17.49 -4.73 -9.14
N GLY A 264 16.81 -5.13 -10.22
CA GLY A 264 16.97 -4.53 -11.55
C GLY A 264 16.32 -3.14 -11.63
N VAL A 265 15.12 -2.96 -11.05
CA VAL A 265 14.45 -1.65 -11.01
C VAL A 265 15.21 -0.69 -10.08
N ASP A 266 15.55 -1.14 -8.85
CA ASP A 266 16.36 -0.35 -7.92
C ASP A 266 17.74 0.00 -8.50
N GLY A 267 18.36 -0.94 -9.21
CA GLY A 267 19.64 -0.75 -9.91
C GLY A 267 19.58 0.34 -10.98
N ALA A 268 18.47 0.44 -11.74
CA ALA A 268 18.30 1.48 -12.76
C ALA A 268 18.21 2.88 -12.13
N VAL A 269 17.47 3.03 -11.04
CA VAL A 269 17.40 4.28 -10.24
C VAL A 269 18.77 4.66 -9.69
N ARG A 270 19.46 3.73 -9.03
CA ARG A 270 20.80 3.97 -8.46
C ARG A 270 21.86 4.26 -9.50
N ALA A 271 21.73 3.75 -10.72
CA ALA A 271 22.66 4.07 -11.82
C ALA A 271 22.63 5.58 -12.12
N VAL A 272 21.45 6.18 -12.24
CA VAL A 272 21.31 7.65 -12.42
C VAL A 272 21.93 8.41 -11.26
N TYR A 273 21.65 8.01 -10.02
CA TYR A 273 22.21 8.68 -8.84
C TYR A 273 23.75 8.57 -8.77
N ARG A 274 24.34 7.45 -9.21
CA ARG A 274 25.81 7.30 -9.32
C ARG A 274 26.40 8.21 -10.38
N GLU A 275 25.77 8.34 -11.53
CA GLU A 275 26.21 9.25 -12.60
C GLU A 275 26.26 10.68 -12.15
N HIS A 276 25.31 11.10 -11.31
CA HIS A 276 25.25 12.45 -10.71
C HIS A 276 26.06 12.57 -9.41
N GLY A 277 26.68 11.49 -8.89
CA GLY A 277 27.47 11.48 -7.66
C GLY A 277 26.66 11.66 -6.36
N VAL A 278 25.35 11.40 -6.36
CA VAL A 278 24.42 11.66 -5.25
C VAL A 278 23.79 10.39 -4.66
N GLU A 279 24.25 9.20 -5.01
CA GLU A 279 23.66 7.94 -4.50
C GLU A 279 23.65 7.84 -2.96
N HIS A 280 24.60 8.52 -2.30
CA HIS A 280 24.68 8.57 -0.83
C HIS A 280 23.54 9.38 -0.18
N GLU A 281 22.78 10.16 -0.95
CA GLU A 281 21.60 10.90 -0.50
C GLU A 281 20.30 10.10 -0.66
N TYR A 282 20.35 8.89 -1.23
CA TYR A 282 19.23 7.99 -1.42
C TYR A 282 19.15 6.96 -0.27
N LEU A 283 18.10 7.05 0.56
CA LEU A 283 18.06 6.42 1.88
C LEU A 283 17.16 5.16 2.00
N HIS A 284 16.38 4.83 0.96
CA HIS A 284 15.39 3.75 1.01
C HIS A 284 15.36 2.87 -0.25
N GLY A 285 14.45 1.93 -0.32
CA GLY A 285 14.18 1.12 -1.52
C GLY A 285 13.35 1.88 -2.55
N THR A 286 13.29 1.35 -3.76
CA THR A 286 12.63 2.01 -4.89
C THR A 286 11.18 1.59 -5.08
N VAL A 287 10.80 0.36 -4.64
CA VAL A 287 9.55 -0.29 -5.06
C VAL A 287 8.94 -1.11 -3.93
N HIS A 288 7.64 -0.97 -3.73
CA HIS A 288 6.84 -1.94 -2.96
C HIS A 288 5.49 -2.19 -3.63
N GLY A 289 4.89 -3.33 -3.32
CA GLY A 289 3.54 -3.66 -3.74
C GLY A 289 2.50 -2.86 -2.96
N VAL A 290 1.39 -2.55 -3.63
CA VAL A 290 0.22 -1.88 -3.04
C VAL A 290 -1.04 -2.68 -3.37
N GLY A 291 -1.95 -2.78 -2.40
CA GLY A 291 -3.21 -3.46 -2.56
C GLY A 291 -4.15 -3.19 -1.38
N LEU A 292 -4.56 -4.23 -0.68
CA LEU A 292 -5.28 -4.12 0.60
C LEU A 292 -4.37 -3.64 1.75
N VAL A 293 -3.06 -3.72 1.56
CA VAL A 293 -2.06 -3.19 2.50
C VAL A 293 -1.20 -2.21 1.72
N ILE A 294 -0.80 -1.11 2.38
CA ILE A 294 0.04 -0.10 1.73
C ILE A 294 1.43 -0.64 1.38
N HIS A 295 2.01 -1.46 2.22
CA HIS A 295 3.25 -2.15 1.94
C HIS A 295 2.99 -3.65 1.91
N GLU A 296 2.86 -4.22 0.72
CA GLU A 296 2.77 -5.66 0.52
C GLU A 296 3.85 -6.15 -0.47
N SER A 297 4.01 -7.47 -0.60
CA SER A 297 4.93 -8.02 -1.60
C SER A 297 4.48 -7.65 -3.03
N PRO A 298 5.48 -7.38 -3.93
CA PRO A 298 6.92 -7.44 -3.70
C PRO A 298 7.46 -6.20 -2.98
N ILE A 299 8.45 -6.35 -2.08
CA ILE A 299 9.20 -5.22 -1.49
C ILE A 299 10.60 -5.27 -2.05
N MET A 300 10.98 -4.25 -2.79
CA MET A 300 12.16 -4.29 -3.64
C MET A 300 13.20 -3.23 -3.29
N GLY A 301 14.42 -3.69 -3.11
CA GLY A 301 15.62 -2.90 -2.86
C GLY A 301 16.84 -3.61 -3.45
N PRO A 302 18.07 -3.14 -3.13
CA PRO A 302 19.30 -3.58 -3.80
C PRO A 302 19.57 -5.08 -3.76
N ASN A 303 19.06 -5.79 -2.76
CA ASN A 303 19.28 -7.23 -2.58
C ASN A 303 18.02 -8.08 -2.83
N CYS A 304 16.97 -7.51 -3.41
CA CYS A 304 15.72 -8.23 -3.64
C CYS A 304 15.83 -9.13 -4.88
N SER A 305 15.60 -10.43 -4.68
CA SER A 305 15.54 -11.43 -5.76
C SER A 305 14.11 -11.71 -6.24
N GLU A 306 13.08 -11.10 -5.63
CA GLU A 306 11.72 -11.27 -6.09
C GLU A 306 11.55 -10.72 -7.51
N VAL A 307 10.78 -11.46 -8.31
CA VAL A 307 10.53 -11.14 -9.71
C VAL A 307 9.13 -10.56 -9.85
N LEU A 308 9.01 -9.49 -10.62
CA LEU A 308 7.73 -8.86 -10.95
C LEU A 308 6.89 -9.77 -11.86
N SER A 309 5.59 -9.79 -11.61
CA SER A 309 4.60 -10.51 -12.41
C SER A 309 3.61 -9.52 -13.04
N ALA A 310 3.11 -9.82 -14.22
CA ALA A 310 2.04 -9.01 -14.83
C ALA A 310 0.79 -9.01 -13.95
N GLY A 311 0.16 -7.85 -13.80
CA GLY A 311 -1.00 -7.62 -12.92
C GLY A 311 -0.63 -7.28 -11.48
N GLU A 312 0.65 -7.23 -11.10
CA GLU A 312 1.06 -6.63 -9.83
C GLU A 312 0.92 -5.11 -9.91
N VAL A 313 0.57 -4.49 -8.78
CA VAL A 313 0.57 -3.03 -8.63
C VAL A 313 1.66 -2.66 -7.65
N VAL A 314 2.58 -1.79 -8.09
CA VAL A 314 3.78 -1.42 -7.34
C VAL A 314 4.06 0.07 -7.44
N THR A 315 4.79 0.61 -6.46
CA THR A 315 5.33 1.99 -6.50
C THR A 315 6.64 2.04 -7.28
N VAL A 316 7.01 3.24 -7.77
CA VAL A 316 8.34 3.61 -8.20
C VAL A 316 8.65 4.98 -7.62
N GLU A 317 9.41 5.02 -6.52
CA GLU A 317 9.48 6.16 -5.58
C GLU A 317 10.90 6.66 -5.26
N PRO A 318 11.78 6.93 -6.23
CA PRO A 318 13.08 7.47 -5.91
C PRO A 318 13.00 8.83 -5.22
N GLY A 319 13.95 9.09 -4.31
CA GLY A 319 14.07 10.35 -3.61
C GLY A 319 15.51 10.69 -3.25
N LEU A 320 15.80 11.97 -3.08
CA LEU A 320 17.06 12.49 -2.56
C LEU A 320 16.78 13.37 -1.34
N TYR A 321 17.61 13.21 -0.30
CA TYR A 321 17.37 13.86 1.00
C TYR A 321 18.66 14.47 1.53
N ARG A 322 18.69 15.82 1.62
CA ARG A 322 19.88 16.56 2.07
C ARG A 322 19.57 17.34 3.35
N LYS A 323 20.15 16.87 4.46
CA LYS A 323 19.95 17.46 5.78
C LYS A 323 20.20 18.97 5.79
N GLY A 324 19.23 19.73 6.30
CA GLY A 324 19.30 21.19 6.42
C GLY A 324 18.98 21.95 5.12
N VAL A 325 18.82 21.26 4.01
CA VAL A 325 18.46 21.84 2.71
C VAL A 325 17.02 21.50 2.33
N GLY A 326 16.71 20.23 2.24
CA GLY A 326 15.40 19.71 1.82
C GLY A 326 15.50 18.34 1.19
N GLY A 327 14.43 17.90 0.61
CA GLY A 327 14.36 16.64 -0.15
C GLY A 327 13.40 16.74 -1.31
N VAL A 328 13.54 15.78 -2.20
CA VAL A 328 12.65 15.55 -3.34
C VAL A 328 12.32 14.07 -3.40
N ARG A 329 11.05 13.72 -3.54
CA ARG A 329 10.57 12.39 -3.93
C ARG A 329 9.53 12.54 -5.04
N ILE A 330 9.63 11.69 -6.04
CA ILE A 330 8.64 11.57 -7.13
C ILE A 330 8.28 10.10 -7.22
N GLU A 331 7.01 9.82 -7.07
CA GLU A 331 6.49 8.48 -7.02
C GLU A 331 5.27 8.31 -7.90
N ASP A 332 5.24 7.23 -8.64
CA ASP A 332 4.03 6.75 -9.31
C ASP A 332 3.66 5.36 -8.83
N LEU A 333 2.36 5.13 -8.70
CA LEU A 333 1.76 3.81 -8.61
C LEU A 333 1.57 3.26 -10.01
N VAL A 334 2.02 2.03 -10.28
CA VAL A 334 1.98 1.43 -11.61
C VAL A 334 1.48 -0.01 -11.59
N GLU A 335 0.71 -0.39 -12.61
CA GLU A 335 0.42 -1.78 -12.93
C GLU A 335 1.55 -2.35 -13.78
N VAL A 336 2.10 -3.49 -13.38
CA VAL A 336 3.10 -4.24 -14.14
C VAL A 336 2.43 -4.95 -15.32
N THR A 337 2.95 -4.74 -16.52
CA THR A 337 2.49 -5.45 -17.72
C THR A 337 3.54 -6.42 -18.24
N ALA A 338 3.22 -7.20 -19.27
CA ALA A 338 4.17 -8.15 -19.86
C ALA A 338 5.43 -7.46 -20.44
N THR A 339 5.29 -6.23 -20.93
CA THR A 339 6.37 -5.53 -21.68
C THR A 339 6.78 -4.20 -21.07
N GLY A 340 6.14 -3.74 -19.98
CA GLY A 340 6.40 -2.45 -19.34
C GLY A 340 5.50 -2.27 -18.13
N CYS A 341 5.06 -1.03 -17.87
CA CYS A 341 4.09 -0.71 -16.85
C CYS A 341 3.06 0.31 -17.35
N ARG A 342 1.90 0.36 -16.68
CA ARG A 342 0.87 1.36 -16.87
C ARG A 342 0.78 2.22 -15.61
N ILE A 343 0.99 3.51 -15.76
CA ILE A 343 0.93 4.49 -14.65
C ILE A 343 -0.52 4.68 -14.24
N LEU A 344 -0.81 4.63 -12.94
CA LEU A 344 -2.13 4.78 -12.35
C LEU A 344 -2.32 6.15 -11.69
N THR A 345 -1.25 6.85 -11.29
CA THR A 345 -1.25 8.19 -10.70
C THR A 345 -0.88 9.22 -11.77
N LEU A 346 -1.81 10.10 -12.10
CA LEU A 346 -1.72 10.94 -13.31
C LEU A 346 -1.38 12.40 -13.04
N THR A 347 -1.26 12.81 -11.78
CA THR A 347 -0.81 14.16 -11.42
C THR A 347 0.56 14.45 -12.03
N PRO A 348 0.77 15.60 -12.71
CA PRO A 348 2.07 15.97 -13.27
C PRO A 348 3.19 15.92 -12.24
N LYS A 349 4.38 15.54 -12.65
CA LYS A 349 5.57 15.47 -11.79
C LYS A 349 6.16 16.85 -11.49
N GLU A 350 5.99 17.76 -12.42
CA GLU A 350 6.41 19.15 -12.29
C GLU A 350 5.24 19.98 -11.81
N LEU A 351 5.10 20.13 -10.50
CA LEU A 351 4.08 20.94 -9.87
C LEU A 351 4.70 22.20 -9.28
N SER A 352 4.04 23.32 -9.53
CA SER A 352 4.39 24.59 -8.91
C SER A 352 3.13 25.32 -8.45
N CYS A 353 3.24 26.03 -7.33
CA CYS A 353 2.22 26.97 -6.93
C CYS A 353 2.81 28.39 -6.85
N PRO A 354 2.00 29.44 -7.05
CA PRO A 354 2.49 30.82 -6.96
C PRO A 354 3.01 31.14 -5.57
N PRO A 355 3.93 32.11 -5.42
CA PRO A 355 4.31 32.66 -4.13
C PRO A 355 3.09 33.25 -3.42
N SER A 356 3.17 33.40 -2.09
CA SER A 356 2.12 34.10 -1.34
C SER A 356 1.85 35.47 -1.96
N ALA A 357 0.56 35.81 -2.21
CA ALA A 357 0.22 37.17 -2.48
C ALA A 357 0.66 38.02 -1.26
N ARG A 358 1.72 38.80 -1.40
CA ARG A 358 2.08 39.74 -0.34
C ARG A 358 0.94 40.73 -0.23
N THR A 359 0.16 40.62 0.84
CA THR A 359 -0.66 41.73 1.30
C THR A 359 0.32 42.83 1.72
N THR A 360 0.56 43.79 0.80
CA THR A 360 1.25 45.05 1.09
C THR A 360 0.40 45.91 2.00
#